data_b66551520f02b8e9e69cd5dbb42d8e8f
#
_entry.id   b66551520f02b8e9e69cd5dbb42d8e8f
#
_cell.length_a   1.000
_cell.length_b   1.000
_cell.length_c   1.000
_cell.angle_alpha   90.00
_cell.angle_beta   90.00
_cell.angle_gamma   90.00
#
_symmetry.space_group_name_H-M   'P 1'
#
loop_
_entity.id
_entity.type
_entity.pdbx_description
1 polymer ?
#
loop_
_entity_poly.entity_id
_entity_poly.type
_entity_poly.pdbx_seq_one_letter_code
_entity_poly.pdbx_strand_id
1 'polypeptide(L)'
;VTQRYFLPQLPSQGGDVGLPDSEAHHAVSVMRIKPGAELVLFDGQGNEASATVRSVSRREVRCDAAASVYRPRQNRVRIHLGVAMPKGDRARELVERLTELGVERLTPLHCERSPWETSDSAILKWQRVVVESCKQSRRNRLLRIEPAAPSADWWEGDAESRAAEAAGRGVSWIAHPGGVRLAEAFGQLPEVFGRDSAEDEAGEESRPVVRIAIGPEGGFTTAEAAAAEQAGWTPIGLGETIYRIETAAVLIAAVIVVGR
;
A
#
# COMPACT_ATOMS: atom_id res chain seq x y z
N VAL A 1 18.98 -6.36 -15.07
CA VAL A 1 18.18 -5.94 -13.90
C VAL A 1 18.38 -6.98 -12.82
N THR A 2 18.89 -6.57 -11.63
CA THR A 2 19.11 -7.48 -10.49
C THR A 2 17.77 -8.01 -10.01
N GLN A 3 17.64 -9.34 -9.90
CA GLN A 3 16.43 -10.01 -9.44
C GLN A 3 16.18 -9.77 -7.96
N ARG A 4 14.90 -9.69 -7.56
CA ARG A 4 14.50 -9.44 -6.18
C ARG A 4 13.63 -10.57 -5.66
N TYR A 5 13.87 -10.98 -4.40
CA TYR A 5 13.14 -12.04 -3.73
C TYR A 5 12.70 -11.61 -2.33
N PHE A 6 11.50 -12.01 -1.96
CA PHE A 6 10.95 -11.73 -0.64
C PHE A 6 11.46 -12.75 0.39
N LEU A 7 12.06 -12.26 1.46
CA LEU A 7 12.51 -13.06 2.61
C LEU A 7 12.08 -12.36 3.89
N PRO A 8 11.03 -12.86 4.59
CA PRO A 8 10.42 -12.15 5.74
C PRO A 8 11.37 -11.83 6.89
N GLN A 9 12.48 -12.56 6.99
CA GLN A 9 13.50 -12.39 8.03
C GLN A 9 14.87 -12.28 7.37
N LEU A 10 15.37 -11.07 7.24
CA LEU A 10 16.72 -10.81 6.75
C LEU A 10 17.75 -10.91 7.88
N PRO A 11 18.95 -11.46 7.62
CA PRO A 11 20.00 -11.51 8.61
C PRO A 11 20.57 -10.10 8.84
N SER A 12 20.57 -9.65 10.10
CA SER A 12 21.11 -8.33 10.46
C SER A 12 22.64 -8.25 10.28
N GLN A 13 23.34 -9.36 10.40
CA GLN A 13 24.81 -9.45 10.27
C GLN A 13 25.25 -10.14 8.96
N GLY A 14 24.31 -10.46 8.08
CA GLY A 14 24.57 -11.29 6.92
C GLY A 14 24.67 -12.78 7.24
N GLY A 15 24.91 -13.60 6.23
CA GLY A 15 25.09 -15.05 6.37
C GLY A 15 24.31 -15.89 5.37
N ASP A 16 24.33 -17.20 5.61
CA ASP A 16 23.70 -18.19 4.74
C ASP A 16 22.18 -18.23 4.97
N VAL A 17 21.38 -17.96 3.95
CA VAL A 17 19.92 -17.94 3.99
C VAL A 17 19.32 -18.82 2.88
N GLY A 18 18.17 -19.42 3.16
CA GLY A 18 17.36 -20.11 2.17
C GLY A 18 16.19 -19.25 1.69
N LEU A 19 15.90 -19.26 0.40
CA LEU A 19 14.68 -18.66 -0.10
C LEU A 19 13.46 -19.45 0.36
N PRO A 20 12.32 -18.81 0.70
CA PRO A 20 11.05 -19.50 0.92
C PRO A 20 10.66 -20.40 -0.27
N ASP A 21 9.90 -21.45 -0.05
CA ASP A 21 9.55 -22.44 -1.09
C ASP A 21 8.96 -21.82 -2.35
N SER A 22 8.06 -20.83 -2.22
CA SER A 22 7.47 -20.14 -3.35
C SER A 22 8.49 -19.33 -4.15
N GLU A 23 9.40 -18.64 -3.45
CA GLU A 23 10.48 -17.85 -4.05
C GLU A 23 11.53 -18.76 -4.69
N ALA A 24 11.91 -19.85 -4.02
CA ALA A 24 12.83 -20.84 -4.57
C ALA A 24 12.26 -21.50 -5.83
N HIS A 25 10.97 -21.88 -5.83
CA HIS A 25 10.31 -22.41 -7.01
C HIS A 25 10.33 -21.42 -8.18
N HIS A 26 10.00 -20.15 -7.93
CA HIS A 26 10.05 -19.10 -8.94
C HIS A 26 11.48 -18.90 -9.48
N ALA A 27 12.48 -18.84 -8.60
CA ALA A 27 13.87 -18.67 -8.96
C ALA A 27 14.38 -19.81 -9.86
N VAL A 28 14.04 -21.07 -9.53
CA VAL A 28 14.51 -22.26 -10.27
C VAL A 28 13.72 -22.45 -11.54
N SER A 29 12.38 -22.47 -11.48
CA SER A 29 11.52 -22.91 -12.58
C SER A 29 11.29 -21.82 -13.64
N VAL A 30 11.19 -20.55 -13.20
CA VAL A 30 10.90 -19.42 -14.08
C VAL A 30 12.18 -18.68 -14.47
N MET A 31 12.94 -18.26 -13.46
CA MET A 31 14.11 -17.40 -13.66
C MET A 31 15.38 -18.19 -13.99
N ARG A 32 15.38 -19.54 -13.77
CA ARG A 32 16.50 -20.44 -14.05
C ARG A 32 17.81 -19.94 -13.43
N ILE A 33 17.73 -19.47 -12.19
CA ILE A 33 18.86 -18.89 -11.47
C ILE A 33 20.00 -19.91 -11.32
N LYS A 34 21.25 -19.42 -11.30
CA LYS A 34 22.43 -20.26 -11.19
C LYS A 34 23.29 -19.85 -9.99
N PRO A 35 24.09 -20.73 -9.43
CA PRO A 35 25.11 -20.37 -8.47
C PRO A 35 26.01 -19.24 -9.00
N GLY A 36 26.35 -18.28 -8.14
CA GLY A 36 27.10 -17.07 -8.48
C GLY A 36 26.22 -15.89 -8.95
N ALA A 37 24.93 -16.08 -9.15
CA ALA A 37 24.02 -14.98 -9.53
C ALA A 37 23.84 -13.99 -8.37
N GLU A 38 23.90 -12.71 -8.68
CA GLU A 38 23.59 -11.63 -7.72
C GLU A 38 22.10 -11.33 -7.68
N LEU A 39 21.58 -11.11 -6.48
CA LEU A 39 20.18 -10.77 -6.24
C LEU A 39 20.03 -9.83 -5.05
N VAL A 40 18.84 -9.29 -4.86
CA VAL A 40 18.46 -8.51 -3.69
C VAL A 40 17.35 -9.23 -2.94
N LEU A 41 17.54 -9.38 -1.65
CA LEU A 41 16.52 -9.84 -0.70
C LEU A 41 15.85 -8.64 -0.05
N PHE A 42 14.54 -8.70 0.23
CA PHE A 42 13.83 -7.67 0.99
C PHE A 42 12.80 -8.31 1.93
N ASP A 43 12.56 -7.68 3.10
CA ASP A 43 11.71 -8.24 4.16
C ASP A 43 10.27 -7.71 4.18
N GLY A 44 9.96 -6.74 3.33
CA GLY A 44 8.65 -6.09 3.33
C GLY A 44 8.42 -5.09 4.46
N GLN A 45 9.43 -4.88 5.32
CA GLN A 45 9.41 -3.94 6.44
C GLN A 45 10.32 -2.73 6.23
N GLY A 46 10.96 -2.64 5.08
CA GLY A 46 11.84 -1.55 4.70
C GLY A 46 13.31 -1.94 4.62
N ASN A 47 13.68 -3.17 4.96
CA ASN A 47 15.05 -3.61 4.84
C ASN A 47 15.30 -4.34 3.53
N GLU A 48 16.52 -4.23 3.03
CA GLU A 48 17.04 -5.02 1.90
C GLU A 48 18.47 -5.50 2.18
N ALA A 49 18.85 -6.60 1.54
CA ALA A 49 20.22 -7.12 1.56
C ALA A 49 20.62 -7.57 0.15
N SER A 50 21.83 -7.25 -0.27
CA SER A 50 22.42 -7.88 -1.45
C SER A 50 22.82 -9.33 -1.08
N ALA A 51 22.68 -10.25 -2.05
CA ALA A 51 23.04 -11.63 -1.83
C ALA A 51 23.58 -12.27 -3.11
N THR A 52 24.40 -13.33 -2.91
CA THR A 52 24.91 -14.15 -4.01
C THR A 52 24.39 -15.57 -3.85
N VAL A 53 23.88 -16.15 -4.93
CA VAL A 53 23.39 -17.53 -4.92
C VAL A 53 24.58 -18.48 -4.71
N ARG A 54 24.52 -19.26 -3.61
CA ARG A 54 25.54 -20.23 -3.26
C ARG A 54 25.30 -21.60 -3.89
N SER A 55 24.05 -22.08 -3.80
CA SER A 55 23.66 -23.36 -4.37
C SER A 55 22.20 -23.35 -4.81
N VAL A 56 21.91 -24.16 -5.83
CA VAL A 56 20.57 -24.33 -6.40
C VAL A 56 20.28 -25.82 -6.48
N SER A 57 19.17 -26.25 -5.90
CA SER A 57 18.62 -27.59 -6.07
C SER A 57 17.20 -27.49 -6.65
N ARG A 58 16.54 -28.64 -6.83
CA ARG A 58 15.18 -28.67 -7.40
C ARG A 58 14.15 -27.86 -6.59
N ARG A 59 14.34 -27.73 -5.28
CA ARG A 59 13.38 -27.10 -4.32
C ARG A 59 14.00 -26.07 -3.41
N GLU A 60 15.30 -25.88 -3.46
CA GLU A 60 15.99 -25.01 -2.53
C GLU A 60 17.00 -24.13 -3.27
N VAL A 61 17.02 -22.87 -2.91
CA VAL A 61 18.04 -21.89 -3.30
C VAL A 61 18.66 -21.33 -2.04
N ARG A 62 19.97 -21.56 -1.86
CA ARG A 62 20.75 -21.00 -0.75
C ARG A 62 21.54 -19.81 -1.25
N CYS A 63 21.53 -18.75 -0.47
CA CYS A 63 22.24 -17.51 -0.77
C CYS A 63 23.14 -17.11 0.37
N ASP A 64 24.26 -16.50 0.04
CA ASP A 64 25.12 -15.79 0.97
C ASP A 64 24.72 -14.32 0.96
N ALA A 65 24.03 -13.87 2.01
CA ALA A 65 23.47 -12.54 2.13
C ALA A 65 24.41 -11.62 2.91
N ALA A 66 24.57 -10.40 2.45
CA ALA A 66 25.19 -9.32 3.21
C ALA A 66 24.30 -8.91 4.41
N ALA A 67 24.87 -8.14 5.33
CA ALA A 67 24.08 -7.50 6.39
C ALA A 67 22.93 -6.66 5.78
N SER A 68 21.75 -6.76 6.38
CA SER A 68 20.59 -5.99 5.92
C SER A 68 20.76 -4.50 6.22
N VAL A 69 20.24 -3.67 5.32
CA VAL A 69 20.22 -2.21 5.45
C VAL A 69 18.80 -1.69 5.35
N TYR A 70 18.45 -0.71 6.18
CA TYR A 70 17.15 -0.07 6.14
C TYR A 70 17.08 0.91 4.97
N ARG A 71 16.22 0.62 3.99
CA ARG A 71 15.91 1.43 2.81
C ARG A 71 14.45 1.30 2.46
N PRO A 72 13.55 1.95 3.20
CA PRO A 72 12.10 1.71 3.09
C PRO A 72 11.51 2.09 1.74
N ARG A 73 12.11 3.03 1.00
CA ARG A 73 11.60 3.53 -0.30
C ARG A 73 10.12 3.87 -0.21
N GLN A 74 9.77 4.63 0.82
CA GLN A 74 8.40 5.00 1.16
C GLN A 74 8.07 6.43 0.72
N ASN A 75 6.78 6.73 0.62
CA ASN A 75 6.31 8.08 0.35
C ASN A 75 6.49 8.98 1.57
N ARG A 76 6.56 10.27 1.36
CA ARG A 76 6.58 11.28 2.43
C ARG A 76 5.28 11.24 3.26
N VAL A 77 4.17 10.98 2.61
CA VAL A 77 2.83 10.90 3.19
C VAL A 77 2.42 9.44 3.29
N ARG A 78 1.84 9.07 4.41
CA ARG A 78 1.23 7.76 4.64
C ARG A 78 -0.18 7.77 4.06
N ILE A 79 -0.44 6.91 3.12
CA ILE A 79 -1.74 6.84 2.42
C ILE A 79 -2.48 5.60 2.91
N HIS A 80 -3.64 5.81 3.53
CA HIS A 80 -4.54 4.75 3.98
C HIS A 80 -5.83 4.81 3.16
N LEU A 81 -6.10 3.77 2.38
CA LEU A 81 -7.28 3.67 1.53
C LEU A 81 -8.31 2.70 2.11
N GLY A 82 -9.54 3.19 2.31
CA GLY A 82 -10.72 2.35 2.50
C GLY A 82 -11.46 2.26 1.16
N VAL A 83 -11.63 1.06 0.61
CA VAL A 83 -12.17 0.88 -0.74
C VAL A 83 -13.25 -0.19 -0.77
N ALA A 84 -14.42 0.12 -1.34
CA ALA A 84 -15.40 -0.88 -1.74
C ALA A 84 -14.82 -1.66 -2.93
N MET A 85 -14.10 -2.76 -2.65
CA MET A 85 -13.27 -3.45 -3.63
C MET A 85 -14.04 -3.90 -4.86
N PRO A 86 -13.52 -3.70 -6.09
CA PRO A 86 -14.12 -4.26 -7.29
C PRO A 86 -13.93 -5.79 -7.34
N LYS A 87 -14.68 -6.49 -8.20
CA LYS A 87 -14.57 -7.95 -8.35
C LYS A 87 -13.45 -8.37 -9.33
N GLY A 88 -12.93 -9.56 -9.09
CA GLY A 88 -12.07 -10.29 -10.03
C GLY A 88 -10.74 -9.59 -10.34
N ASP A 89 -10.39 -9.55 -11.62
CA ASP A 89 -9.11 -9.01 -12.07
C ASP A 89 -8.95 -7.52 -11.78
N ARG A 90 -10.03 -6.74 -11.73
CA ARG A 90 -10.00 -5.31 -11.37
C ARG A 90 -9.48 -5.10 -9.95
N ALA A 91 -9.85 -5.96 -8.98
CA ALA A 91 -9.32 -5.88 -7.62
C ALA A 91 -7.82 -6.20 -7.59
N ARG A 92 -7.39 -7.20 -8.35
CA ARG A 92 -5.97 -7.55 -8.48
C ARG A 92 -5.17 -6.38 -9.07
N GLU A 93 -5.64 -5.80 -10.17
CA GLU A 93 -5.00 -4.65 -10.82
C GLU A 93 -4.93 -3.44 -9.87
N LEU A 94 -6.01 -3.17 -9.12
CA LEU A 94 -6.02 -2.11 -8.12
C LEU A 94 -4.93 -2.31 -7.07
N VAL A 95 -4.84 -3.50 -6.47
CA VAL A 95 -3.82 -3.82 -5.46
C VAL A 95 -2.40 -3.66 -6.02
N GLU A 96 -2.16 -4.10 -7.26
CA GLU A 96 -0.89 -3.93 -7.97
C GLU A 96 -0.52 -2.45 -8.09
N ARG A 97 -1.43 -1.61 -8.61
CA ARG A 97 -1.20 -0.16 -8.77
C ARG A 97 -1.01 0.57 -7.46
N LEU A 98 -1.81 0.25 -6.44
CA LEU A 98 -1.67 0.87 -5.12
C LEU A 98 -0.33 0.49 -4.46
N THR A 99 0.14 -0.74 -4.67
CA THR A 99 1.46 -1.16 -4.22
C THR A 99 2.56 -0.37 -4.92
N GLU A 100 2.51 -0.24 -6.25
CA GLU A 100 3.48 0.55 -7.03
C GLU A 100 3.53 2.01 -6.56
N LEU A 101 2.37 2.62 -6.30
CA LEU A 101 2.24 3.99 -5.79
C LEU A 101 2.68 4.14 -4.33
N GLY A 102 2.90 3.03 -3.63
CA GLY A 102 3.36 3.05 -2.25
C GLY A 102 2.30 3.43 -1.22
N VAL A 103 1.06 3.10 -1.51
CA VAL A 103 0.01 3.12 -0.49
C VAL A 103 0.43 2.21 0.66
N GLU A 104 0.22 2.69 1.89
CA GLU A 104 0.67 1.96 3.07
C GLU A 104 -0.36 0.96 3.58
N ARG A 105 -1.64 1.35 3.58
CA ARG A 105 -2.75 0.49 4.01
C ARG A 105 -3.91 0.50 3.03
N LEU A 106 -4.51 -0.65 2.85
CA LEU A 106 -5.75 -0.86 2.10
C LEU A 106 -6.73 -1.64 2.97
N THR A 107 -7.87 -1.03 3.28
CA THR A 107 -8.97 -1.69 3.98
C THR A 107 -10.12 -1.91 3.01
N PRO A 108 -10.49 -3.17 2.69
CA PRO A 108 -11.71 -3.44 1.95
C PRO A 108 -12.93 -2.97 2.74
N LEU A 109 -13.77 -2.11 2.17
CA LEU A 109 -14.97 -1.58 2.81
C LEU A 109 -16.22 -2.36 2.41
N HIS A 110 -17.04 -2.66 3.40
CA HIS A 110 -18.41 -3.11 3.23
C HIS A 110 -19.33 -1.89 3.33
N CYS A 111 -19.83 -1.44 2.18
CA CYS A 111 -20.77 -0.33 2.09
C CYS A 111 -22.18 -0.86 1.81
N GLU A 112 -23.20 -0.08 2.13
CA GLU A 112 -24.62 -0.48 1.96
C GLU A 112 -24.93 -0.88 0.50
N ARG A 113 -24.33 -0.18 -0.47
CA ARG A 113 -24.49 -0.47 -1.90
C ARG A 113 -23.41 -1.37 -2.50
N SER A 114 -22.61 -2.02 -1.66
CA SER A 114 -21.62 -2.99 -2.14
C SER A 114 -22.30 -4.23 -2.68
N PRO A 115 -22.02 -4.66 -3.92
CA PRO A 115 -22.69 -5.80 -4.53
C PRO A 115 -22.15 -7.16 -4.00
N TRP A 116 -21.12 -7.16 -3.16
CA TRP A 116 -20.49 -8.35 -2.62
C TRP A 116 -19.60 -8.02 -1.42
N GLU A 117 -19.25 -9.03 -0.64
CA GLU A 117 -18.35 -8.94 0.50
C GLU A 117 -16.96 -9.50 0.17
N THR A 118 -15.94 -8.87 0.70
CA THR A 118 -14.57 -9.35 0.54
C THR A 118 -14.33 -10.52 1.47
N SER A 119 -13.89 -11.65 0.92
CA SER A 119 -13.53 -12.83 1.69
C SER A 119 -12.06 -12.85 2.10
N ASP A 120 -11.71 -13.54 3.19
CA ASP A 120 -10.33 -13.74 3.63
C ASP A 120 -9.49 -14.41 2.54
N SER A 121 -10.08 -15.32 1.76
CA SER A 121 -9.38 -15.96 0.64
C SER A 121 -9.01 -14.98 -0.48
N ALA A 122 -9.78 -13.92 -0.68
CA ALA A 122 -9.43 -12.85 -1.61
C ALA A 122 -8.27 -12.02 -1.07
N ILE A 123 -8.29 -11.66 0.22
CA ILE A 123 -7.19 -10.94 0.89
C ILE A 123 -5.88 -11.71 0.77
N LEU A 124 -5.89 -13.02 1.04
CA LEU A 124 -4.69 -13.86 0.90
C LEU A 124 -4.13 -13.90 -0.53
N LYS A 125 -5.01 -13.86 -1.54
CA LYS A 125 -4.58 -13.75 -2.95
C LYS A 125 -3.95 -12.39 -3.23
N TRP A 126 -4.54 -11.31 -2.75
CA TRP A 126 -4.02 -9.96 -2.94
C TRP A 126 -2.68 -9.73 -2.22
N GLN A 127 -2.45 -10.33 -1.05
CA GLN A 127 -1.15 -10.27 -0.36
C GLN A 127 -0.02 -10.85 -1.24
N ARG A 128 -0.29 -11.90 -2.02
CA ARG A 128 0.69 -12.42 -3.00
C ARG A 128 0.95 -11.42 -4.13
N VAL A 129 -0.10 -10.73 -4.60
CA VAL A 129 0.05 -9.67 -5.61
C VAL A 129 0.94 -8.55 -5.08
N VAL A 130 0.76 -8.14 -3.81
CA VAL A 130 1.61 -7.13 -3.16
C VAL A 130 3.08 -7.52 -3.20
N VAL A 131 3.43 -8.76 -2.85
CA VAL A 131 4.83 -9.23 -2.88
C VAL A 131 5.40 -9.14 -4.29
N GLU A 132 4.67 -9.63 -5.31
CA GLU A 132 5.12 -9.57 -6.70
C GLU A 132 5.28 -8.13 -7.20
N SER A 133 4.32 -7.25 -6.85
CA SER A 133 4.40 -5.82 -7.21
C SER A 133 5.60 -5.12 -6.55
N CYS A 134 5.91 -5.46 -5.29
CA CYS A 134 7.11 -4.94 -4.60
C CYS A 134 8.41 -5.41 -5.28
N LYS A 135 8.46 -6.63 -5.78
CA LYS A 135 9.61 -7.12 -6.55
C LYS A 135 9.84 -6.30 -7.82
N GLN A 136 8.77 -5.98 -8.55
CA GLN A 136 8.83 -5.23 -9.80
C GLN A 136 9.08 -3.73 -9.58
N SER A 137 8.38 -3.12 -8.63
CA SER A 137 8.50 -1.69 -8.31
C SER A 137 9.71 -1.33 -7.46
N ARG A 138 10.48 -2.32 -7.02
CA ARG A 138 11.64 -2.19 -6.12
C ARG A 138 11.30 -1.61 -4.75
N ARG A 139 10.08 -1.77 -4.29
CA ARG A 139 9.67 -1.35 -2.95
C ARG A 139 10.15 -2.36 -1.91
N ASN A 140 10.55 -1.85 -0.75
CA ASN A 140 10.96 -2.68 0.39
C ASN A 140 9.90 -2.72 1.50
N ARG A 141 8.78 -2.00 1.33
CA ARG A 141 7.62 -2.04 2.22
C ARG A 141 6.42 -2.62 1.49
N LEU A 142 5.80 -3.62 2.08
CA LEU A 142 4.56 -4.19 1.57
C LEU A 142 3.38 -3.25 1.84
N LEU A 143 2.46 -3.16 0.88
CA LEU A 143 1.12 -2.64 1.13
C LEU A 143 0.43 -3.56 2.14
N ARG A 144 -0.03 -3.02 3.25
CA ARG A 144 -0.76 -3.75 4.28
C ARG A 144 -2.24 -3.82 3.89
N ILE A 145 -2.74 -5.02 3.63
CA ILE A 145 -4.17 -5.24 3.38
C ILE A 145 -4.79 -5.66 4.70
N GLU A 146 -5.64 -4.79 5.24
CA GLU A 146 -6.33 -5.00 6.51
C GLU A 146 -7.55 -5.93 6.32
N PRO A 147 -8.07 -6.51 7.39
CA PRO A 147 -9.36 -7.17 7.34
C PRO A 147 -10.44 -6.26 6.78
N ALA A 148 -11.43 -6.84 6.09
CA ALA A 148 -12.56 -6.08 5.59
C ALA A 148 -13.38 -5.50 6.76
N ALA A 149 -13.83 -4.26 6.63
CA ALA A 149 -14.55 -3.54 7.67
C ALA A 149 -15.81 -2.85 7.12
N PRO A 150 -16.88 -2.71 7.93
CA PRO A 150 -17.99 -1.82 7.61
C PRO A 150 -17.50 -0.39 7.38
N SER A 151 -18.12 0.33 6.44
CA SER A 151 -17.79 1.75 6.21
C SER A 151 -17.97 2.58 7.48
N ALA A 152 -18.97 2.29 8.30
CA ALA A 152 -19.22 2.96 9.57
C ALA A 152 -18.02 2.89 10.54
N ASP A 153 -17.37 1.73 10.66
CA ASP A 153 -16.21 1.55 11.53
C ASP A 153 -14.98 2.28 10.98
N TRP A 154 -14.92 2.46 9.65
CA TRP A 154 -13.83 3.16 8.99
C TRP A 154 -13.83 4.67 9.27
N TRP A 155 -15.01 5.26 9.45
CA TRP A 155 -15.11 6.71 9.73
C TRP A 155 -14.42 7.11 11.04
N GLU A 156 -14.50 6.31 12.07
CA GLU A 156 -13.90 6.62 13.37
C GLU A 156 -12.37 6.65 13.36
N GLY A 157 -11.75 5.89 12.45
CA GLY A 157 -10.30 5.74 12.38
C GLY A 157 -9.70 4.91 13.52
N ASP A 158 -8.50 4.44 13.30
CA ASP A 158 -7.68 3.81 14.35
C ASP A 158 -7.00 4.86 15.24
N ALA A 159 -6.37 4.42 16.33
CA ALA A 159 -5.70 5.29 17.28
C ALA A 159 -4.60 6.14 16.62
N GLU A 160 -3.89 5.58 15.66
CA GLU A 160 -2.82 6.24 14.92
C GLU A 160 -3.34 7.37 14.02
N SER A 161 -4.41 7.11 13.26
CA SER A 161 -5.05 8.11 12.40
C SER A 161 -5.61 9.27 13.22
N ARG A 162 -6.29 8.97 14.34
CA ARG A 162 -6.80 10.00 15.26
C ARG A 162 -5.69 10.85 15.87
N ALA A 163 -4.57 10.22 16.26
CA ALA A 163 -3.42 10.93 16.79
C ALA A 163 -2.78 11.85 15.74
N ALA A 164 -2.70 11.40 14.49
CA ALA A 164 -2.19 12.22 13.39
C ALA A 164 -3.12 13.42 13.12
N GLU A 165 -4.43 13.23 13.09
CA GLU A 165 -5.42 14.29 12.90
C GLU A 165 -5.36 15.31 14.05
N ALA A 166 -5.33 14.85 15.30
CA ALA A 166 -5.22 15.72 16.47
C ALA A 166 -3.92 16.55 16.49
N ALA A 167 -2.86 16.02 15.91
CA ALA A 167 -1.56 16.71 15.77
C ALA A 167 -1.48 17.61 14.51
N GLY A 168 -2.58 17.78 13.74
CA GLY A 168 -2.58 18.56 12.49
C GLY A 168 -1.78 17.91 11.36
N ARG A 169 -1.49 16.62 11.46
CA ARG A 169 -0.74 15.82 10.47
C ARG A 169 -1.61 14.76 9.79
N GLY A 170 -2.92 14.77 10.01
CA GLY A 170 -3.88 13.85 9.46
C GLY A 170 -5.00 14.58 8.71
N VAL A 171 -5.44 14.02 7.59
CA VAL A 171 -6.65 14.43 6.88
C VAL A 171 -7.44 13.22 6.41
N SER A 172 -8.77 13.36 6.39
CA SER A 172 -9.68 12.30 5.97
C SER A 172 -10.59 12.79 4.85
N TRP A 173 -10.54 12.10 3.70
CA TRP A 173 -11.30 12.44 2.50
C TRP A 173 -12.24 11.31 2.07
N ILE A 174 -13.47 11.66 1.72
CA ILE A 174 -14.43 10.74 1.10
C ILE A 174 -14.63 11.12 -0.37
N ALA A 175 -14.41 10.20 -1.29
CA ALA A 175 -14.66 10.42 -2.71
C ALA A 175 -16.17 10.50 -2.97
N HIS A 176 -16.67 11.67 -3.31
CA HIS A 176 -18.09 11.93 -3.48
C HIS A 176 -18.33 12.92 -4.64
N PRO A 177 -19.28 12.63 -5.57
CA PRO A 177 -19.70 13.61 -6.58
C PRO A 177 -20.20 14.90 -5.93
N GLY A 178 -19.72 16.04 -6.38
CA GLY A 178 -20.07 17.34 -5.79
C GLY A 178 -19.24 17.77 -4.59
N GLY A 179 -18.26 16.98 -4.17
CA GLY A 179 -17.25 17.39 -3.17
C GLY A 179 -16.29 18.46 -3.72
N VAL A 180 -15.47 19.03 -2.84
CA VAL A 180 -14.40 19.95 -3.20
C VAL A 180 -13.48 19.30 -4.23
N ARG A 181 -13.05 20.06 -5.24
CA ARG A 181 -12.15 19.49 -6.27
C ARG A 181 -10.87 18.94 -5.62
N LEU A 182 -10.45 17.74 -6.00
CA LEU A 182 -9.25 17.10 -5.45
C LEU A 182 -8.02 18.03 -5.46
N ALA A 183 -7.81 18.76 -6.57
CA ALA A 183 -6.70 19.70 -6.67
C ALA A 183 -6.77 20.85 -5.66
N GLU A 184 -7.97 21.32 -5.34
CA GLU A 184 -8.22 22.36 -4.34
C GLU A 184 -8.00 21.81 -2.93
N ALA A 185 -8.59 20.65 -2.60
CA ALA A 185 -8.38 19.98 -1.33
C ALA A 185 -6.89 19.68 -1.08
N PHE A 186 -6.19 19.24 -2.14
CA PHE A 186 -4.74 18.99 -2.09
C PHE A 186 -3.95 20.29 -1.85
N GLY A 187 -4.33 21.41 -2.48
CA GLY A 187 -3.70 22.72 -2.29
C GLY A 187 -3.89 23.29 -0.88
N GLN A 188 -4.94 22.86 -0.17
CA GLN A 188 -5.24 23.28 1.21
C GLN A 188 -4.59 22.40 2.28
N LEU A 189 -3.86 21.36 1.89
CA LEU A 189 -3.14 20.51 2.86
C LEU A 189 -2.13 21.35 3.66
N PRO A 190 -2.02 21.11 4.99
CA PRO A 190 -1.03 21.78 5.83
C PRO A 190 0.39 21.66 5.27
N GLU A 191 1.24 22.65 5.51
CA GLU A 191 2.64 22.67 5.03
C GLU A 191 3.44 21.43 5.42
N VAL A 192 3.10 20.78 6.55
CA VAL A 192 3.75 19.54 6.99
C VAL A 192 3.70 18.44 5.91
N PHE A 193 2.70 18.44 5.04
CA PHE A 193 2.59 17.51 3.92
C PHE A 193 3.56 17.80 2.78
N GLY A 194 4.17 18.99 2.73
CA GLY A 194 5.13 19.43 1.71
C GLY A 194 6.59 19.45 2.16
N ARG A 195 6.89 19.21 3.44
CA ARG A 195 8.27 19.26 3.96
C ARG A 195 9.08 18.05 3.51
N ASP A 196 10.34 18.29 3.20
CA ASP A 196 11.30 17.22 2.89
C ASP A 196 11.64 16.43 4.15
N SER A 197 11.30 15.16 4.18
CA SER A 197 11.61 14.26 5.30
C SER A 197 13.12 13.94 5.42
N ALA A 198 13.95 14.44 4.51
CA ALA A 198 15.40 14.24 4.57
C ALA A 198 16.07 14.98 5.74
N GLU A 199 15.39 15.97 6.34
CA GLU A 199 15.88 16.74 7.48
C GLU A 199 15.24 16.33 8.81
N ASP A 200 14.19 15.51 8.78
CA ASP A 200 13.53 15.04 10.00
C ASP A 200 14.14 13.71 10.46
N GLU A 201 14.97 13.73 11.48
CA GLU A 201 15.27 12.58 12.35
C GLU A 201 13.99 12.06 13.06
N ALA A 202 12.86 12.64 12.76
CA ALA A 202 11.55 12.27 13.27
C ALA A 202 11.14 10.90 12.71
N GLY A 203 10.96 9.95 13.59
CA GLY A 203 10.65 8.56 13.28
C GLY A 203 9.40 8.38 12.38
N GLU A 204 9.19 7.19 11.90
CA GLU A 204 8.13 6.80 10.96
C GLU A 204 6.72 7.29 11.37
N GLU A 205 6.44 7.35 12.68
CA GLU A 205 5.16 7.79 13.25
C GLU A 205 4.88 9.29 13.07
N SER A 206 5.89 10.09 12.72
CA SER A 206 5.74 11.54 12.51
C SER A 206 5.27 11.93 11.12
N ARG A 207 5.28 11.01 10.16
CA ARG A 207 4.85 11.27 8.78
C ARG A 207 3.35 11.61 8.72
N PRO A 208 2.94 12.59 7.88
CA PRO A 208 1.54 12.90 7.66
C PRO A 208 0.73 11.71 7.14
N VAL A 209 -0.54 11.65 7.52
CA VAL A 209 -1.49 10.59 7.14
C VAL A 209 -2.62 11.17 6.31
N VAL A 210 -2.89 10.60 5.14
CA VAL A 210 -4.10 10.87 4.36
C VAL A 210 -4.94 9.61 4.34
N ARG A 211 -6.15 9.70 4.90
CA ARG A 211 -7.16 8.64 4.82
C ARG A 211 -8.12 8.95 3.68
N ILE A 212 -8.46 7.98 2.88
CA ILE A 212 -9.34 8.18 1.72
C ILE A 212 -10.35 7.03 1.66
N ALA A 213 -11.63 7.38 1.58
CA ALA A 213 -12.70 6.42 1.38
C ALA A 213 -13.22 6.47 -0.06
N ILE A 214 -13.34 5.31 -0.71
CA ILE A 214 -13.86 5.16 -2.07
C ILE A 214 -14.99 4.13 -2.05
N GLY A 215 -16.19 4.60 -2.36
CA GLY A 215 -17.40 3.81 -2.36
C GLY A 215 -17.54 2.85 -3.56
N PRO A 216 -18.61 2.03 -3.57
CA PRO A 216 -18.95 1.16 -4.69
C PRO A 216 -19.41 1.97 -5.92
N GLU A 217 -19.67 1.30 -7.04
CA GLU A 217 -20.17 1.94 -8.27
C GLU A 217 -21.47 2.74 -8.06
N GLY A 218 -22.31 2.31 -7.12
CA GLY A 218 -23.52 3.06 -6.71
C GLY A 218 -23.26 4.24 -5.77
N GLY A 219 -21.99 4.50 -5.42
CA GLY A 219 -21.58 5.51 -4.45
C GLY A 219 -21.98 5.14 -3.02
N PHE A 220 -21.54 5.93 -2.06
CA PHE A 220 -22.04 5.88 -0.69
C PHE A 220 -23.50 6.32 -0.64
N THR A 221 -24.26 5.79 0.32
CA THR A 221 -25.63 6.31 0.60
C THR A 221 -25.53 7.68 1.25
N THR A 222 -26.64 8.41 1.25
CA THR A 222 -26.72 9.72 1.95
C THR A 222 -26.43 9.55 3.45
N ALA A 223 -26.83 8.43 4.05
CA ALA A 223 -26.54 8.15 5.46
C ALA A 223 -25.06 7.89 5.71
N GLU A 224 -24.38 7.09 4.86
CA GLU A 224 -22.95 6.84 4.94
C GLU A 224 -22.14 8.13 4.75
N ALA A 225 -22.49 8.94 3.76
CA ALA A 225 -21.82 10.22 3.50
C ALA A 225 -22.00 11.20 4.68
N ALA A 226 -23.22 11.33 5.20
CA ALA A 226 -23.49 12.18 6.35
C ALA A 226 -22.75 11.69 7.63
N ALA A 227 -22.65 10.39 7.84
CA ALA A 227 -21.88 9.84 8.94
C ALA A 227 -20.38 10.14 8.81
N ALA A 228 -19.83 10.04 7.59
CA ALA A 228 -18.44 10.41 7.33
C ALA A 228 -18.20 11.91 7.61
N GLU A 229 -19.08 12.80 7.15
CA GLU A 229 -18.98 14.25 7.40
C GLU A 229 -19.06 14.56 8.91
N GLN A 230 -19.95 13.92 9.65
CA GLN A 230 -20.05 14.06 11.11
C GLN A 230 -18.78 13.58 11.82
N ALA A 231 -18.08 12.61 11.25
CA ALA A 231 -16.76 12.14 11.72
C ALA A 231 -15.59 13.03 11.23
N GLY A 232 -15.86 14.18 10.61
CA GLY A 232 -14.83 15.14 10.17
C GLY A 232 -14.23 14.86 8.79
N TRP A 233 -14.82 13.96 8.00
CA TRP A 233 -14.36 13.69 6.64
C TRP A 233 -14.77 14.77 5.67
N THR A 234 -13.86 15.15 4.79
CA THR A 234 -14.12 16.13 3.73
C THR A 234 -14.50 15.43 2.44
N PRO A 235 -15.69 15.71 1.86
CA PRO A 235 -16.06 15.23 0.53
C PRO A 235 -15.14 15.82 -0.54
N ILE A 236 -14.53 14.98 -1.36
CA ILE A 236 -13.70 15.38 -2.50
C ILE A 236 -14.27 14.86 -3.82
N GLY A 237 -14.25 15.70 -4.84
CA GLY A 237 -14.70 15.40 -6.20
C GLY A 237 -13.53 15.27 -7.17
N LEU A 238 -13.64 14.32 -8.10
CA LEU A 238 -12.64 14.09 -9.14
C LEU A 238 -12.94 14.79 -10.47
N GLY A 239 -13.92 15.69 -10.47
CA GLY A 239 -14.40 16.41 -11.66
C GLY A 239 -15.80 15.96 -12.05
N GLU A 240 -16.20 16.25 -13.28
CA GLU A 240 -17.56 16.00 -13.79
C GLU A 240 -17.80 14.54 -14.22
N THR A 241 -16.72 13.79 -14.46
CA THR A 241 -16.77 12.41 -14.92
C THR A 241 -16.85 11.44 -13.73
N ILE A 242 -17.71 10.44 -13.84
CA ILE A 242 -17.76 9.34 -12.86
C ILE A 242 -16.69 8.32 -13.23
N TYR A 243 -15.78 8.10 -12.32
CA TYR A 243 -14.71 7.11 -12.47
C TYR A 243 -15.11 5.76 -11.86
N ARG A 244 -14.55 4.68 -12.41
CA ARG A 244 -14.60 3.37 -11.75
C ARG A 244 -13.78 3.41 -10.45
N ILE A 245 -14.10 2.52 -9.52
CA ILE A 245 -13.45 2.42 -8.20
C ILE A 245 -11.93 2.42 -8.32
N GLU A 246 -11.40 1.51 -9.15
CA GLU A 246 -9.96 1.36 -9.36
C GLU A 246 -9.30 2.61 -9.95
N THR A 247 -9.99 3.28 -10.87
CA THR A 247 -9.47 4.52 -11.47
C THR A 247 -9.46 5.66 -10.46
N ALA A 248 -10.52 5.82 -9.67
CA ALA A 248 -10.61 6.84 -8.63
C ALA A 248 -9.51 6.64 -7.57
N ALA A 249 -9.33 5.41 -7.08
CA ALA A 249 -8.33 5.08 -6.09
C ALA A 249 -6.91 5.38 -6.55
N VAL A 250 -6.56 4.94 -7.76
CA VAL A 250 -5.23 5.16 -8.35
C VAL A 250 -4.99 6.65 -8.61
N LEU A 251 -5.99 7.37 -9.14
CA LEU A 251 -5.86 8.80 -9.42
C LEU A 251 -5.60 9.62 -8.14
N ILE A 252 -6.38 9.39 -7.09
CA ILE A 252 -6.20 10.11 -5.82
C ILE A 252 -4.83 9.79 -5.21
N ALA A 253 -4.47 8.51 -5.15
CA ALA A 253 -3.17 8.10 -4.62
C ALA A 253 -2.01 8.71 -5.43
N ALA A 254 -2.09 8.71 -6.77
CA ALA A 254 -1.07 9.29 -7.63
C ALA A 254 -0.90 10.79 -7.41
N VAL A 255 -2.00 11.56 -7.28
CA VAL A 255 -1.94 13.00 -7.00
C VAL A 255 -1.22 13.27 -5.68
N ILE A 256 -1.48 12.47 -4.63
CA ILE A 256 -0.81 12.64 -3.33
C ILE A 256 0.68 12.32 -3.42
N VAL A 257 1.05 11.28 -4.19
CA VAL A 257 2.45 10.83 -4.30
C VAL A 257 3.31 11.76 -5.15
N VAL A 258 2.76 12.27 -6.26
CA VAL A 258 3.53 13.03 -7.28
C VAL A 258 3.31 14.53 -7.17
N GLY A 259 2.26 14.96 -6.50
CA GLY A 259 1.84 16.37 -6.48
C GLY A 259 2.65 17.26 -5.53
N ARG A 260 3.61 16.70 -4.76
CA ARG A 260 4.46 17.45 -3.82
C ARG A 260 5.88 16.95 -3.79
#